data_48a02e64069738aa0fbdb5110644f7b8
#
_entry.id   48a02e64069738aa0fbdb5110644f7b8
#
_cell.length_a   1.000
_cell.length_b   1.000
_cell.length_c   1.000
_cell.angle_alpha   90.00
_cell.angle_beta   90.00
_cell.angle_gamma   90.00
#
_symmetry.space_group_name_H-M   'P 1'
#
loop_
_entity.id
_entity.type
_entity.pdbx_description
1 polymer ?
#
loop_
_entity_poly.entity_id
_entity_poly.type
_entity_poly.pdbx_seq_one_letter_code
_entity_poly.pdbx_strand_id
1 'polypeptide(L)'
;FIKNLADIAPLIMIPGNHDGNLKNSSRQDAITPIIQALDHSNIHFFKNSGEFHATDDLCFNILSVFDEDNWIDPTDTNKINIALYHGSISNCKTDIGWVMEHGEHELAIFRKFDFGLLGDIHKAQSLDFEGRVRYPGSTVQQNHGETNDKGFGIWEIQDKDNFTYRHVELLNPKPFVTIE
;
A
#
# COMPACT_ATOMS: atom_id res chain seq x y z
N PHE A 1 1.61 8.01 16.44
CA PHE A 1 0.67 7.27 15.57
C PHE A 1 1.13 5.82 15.41
N ILE A 2 2.30 5.55 14.79
CA ILE A 2 2.82 4.21 14.49
C ILE A 2 2.82 3.30 15.74
N LYS A 3 3.41 3.78 16.86
CA LYS A 3 3.42 3.03 18.13
C LYS A 3 2.01 2.65 18.58
N ASN A 4 1.05 3.58 18.55
CA ASN A 4 -0.31 3.32 19.01
C ASN A 4 -1.03 2.27 18.16
N LEU A 5 -0.75 2.20 16.85
CA LEU A 5 -1.26 1.12 15.99
C LEU A 5 -0.61 -0.21 16.36
N ALA A 6 0.70 -0.24 16.55
CA ALA A 6 1.44 -1.44 16.90
C ALA A 6 1.06 -1.99 18.30
N ASP A 7 0.64 -1.12 19.22
CA ASP A 7 0.09 -1.53 20.53
C ASP A 7 -1.25 -2.29 20.39
N ILE A 8 -1.96 -2.13 19.26
CA ILE A 8 -3.27 -2.76 19.02
C ILE A 8 -3.12 -4.06 18.22
N ALA A 9 -2.28 -4.05 17.15
CA ALA A 9 -2.15 -5.18 16.24
C ALA A 9 -0.77 -5.18 15.55
N PRO A 10 -0.33 -6.32 14.97
CA PRO A 10 0.86 -6.35 14.11
C PRO A 10 0.73 -5.35 12.96
N LEU A 11 1.76 -4.56 12.75
CA LEU A 11 1.83 -3.50 11.76
C LEU A 11 2.89 -3.84 10.72
N ILE A 12 2.46 -4.03 9.47
CA ILE A 12 3.37 -4.20 8.34
C ILE A 12 3.47 -2.86 7.61
N MET A 13 4.69 -2.41 7.36
CA MET A 13 4.97 -1.12 6.74
C MET A 13 5.99 -1.26 5.61
N ILE A 14 5.75 -0.54 4.54
CA ILE A 14 6.72 -0.33 3.45
C ILE A 14 6.91 1.18 3.25
N PRO A 15 8.10 1.64 2.82
CA PRO A 15 8.31 3.04 2.50
C PRO A 15 7.70 3.38 1.13
N GLY A 16 7.27 4.63 0.99
CA GLY A 16 6.89 5.21 -0.29
C GLY A 16 8.04 5.95 -0.97
N ASN A 17 7.83 6.35 -2.22
CA ASN A 17 8.79 7.04 -3.06
C ASN A 17 9.31 8.37 -2.47
N HIS A 18 8.54 9.02 -1.59
CA HIS A 18 8.91 10.25 -0.89
C HIS A 18 9.66 10.02 0.43
N ASP A 19 9.73 8.79 0.93
CA ASP A 19 10.40 8.48 2.20
C ASP A 19 11.92 8.32 2.05
N GLY A 20 12.43 8.19 0.84
CA GLY A 20 13.85 8.01 0.57
C GLY A 20 14.29 8.51 -0.81
N ASN A 21 15.52 8.23 -1.16
CA ASN A 21 16.09 8.60 -2.46
C ASN A 21 16.12 7.38 -3.38
N LEU A 22 15.19 7.32 -4.34
CA LEU A 22 15.10 6.23 -5.33
C LEU A 22 16.38 6.07 -6.18
N LYS A 23 17.12 7.17 -6.42
CA LYS A 23 18.38 7.14 -7.18
C LYS A 23 19.57 6.65 -6.36
N ASN A 24 19.41 6.53 -5.06
CA ASN A 24 20.44 6.03 -4.14
C ASN A 24 19.76 5.30 -2.97
N SER A 25 19.38 4.05 -3.21
CA SER A 25 18.68 3.19 -2.24
C SER A 25 19.52 2.87 -1.00
N SER A 26 20.87 2.98 -1.08
CA SER A 26 21.76 2.79 0.07
C SER A 26 21.71 3.96 1.07
N ARG A 27 21.18 5.11 0.65
CA ARG A 27 20.98 6.25 1.55
C ARG A 27 19.86 5.93 2.55
N GLN A 28 20.05 6.40 3.78
CA GLN A 28 19.04 6.28 4.83
C GLN A 28 17.74 6.98 4.40
N ASP A 29 16.61 6.30 4.54
CA ASP A 29 15.27 6.86 4.38
C ASP A 29 14.79 7.54 5.66
N ALA A 30 13.65 8.23 5.59
CA ALA A 30 13.08 8.97 6.72
C ALA A 30 12.40 8.04 7.76
N ILE A 31 11.99 6.84 7.38
CA ILE A 31 11.20 5.93 8.23
C ILE A 31 12.08 5.02 9.09
N THR A 32 13.16 4.47 8.51
CA THR A 32 14.07 3.54 9.22
C THR A 32 14.50 4.03 10.61
N PRO A 33 14.98 5.28 10.79
CA PRO A 33 15.40 5.75 12.13
C PRO A 33 14.24 5.83 13.13
N ILE A 34 13.04 6.14 12.66
CA ILE A 34 11.84 6.21 13.50
C ILE A 34 11.48 4.81 14.01
N ILE A 35 11.47 3.82 13.11
CA ILE A 35 11.15 2.42 13.48
C ILE A 35 12.20 1.87 14.44
N GLN A 36 13.48 2.12 14.18
CA GLN A 36 14.58 1.72 15.09
C GLN A 36 14.45 2.35 16.47
N ALA A 37 14.06 3.63 16.54
CA ALA A 37 13.87 4.32 17.82
C ALA A 37 12.63 3.85 18.59
N LEU A 38 11.59 3.37 17.89
CA LEU A 38 10.40 2.83 18.53
C LEU A 38 10.65 1.44 19.13
N ASP A 39 11.53 0.63 18.54
CA ASP A 39 11.93 -0.70 19.00
C ASP A 39 10.74 -1.58 19.46
N HIS A 40 9.71 -1.68 18.62
CA HIS A 40 8.43 -2.31 18.96
C HIS A 40 8.27 -3.66 18.24
N SER A 41 8.04 -4.74 18.97
CA SER A 41 7.98 -6.12 18.44
C SER A 41 6.89 -6.36 17.40
N ASN A 42 5.81 -5.58 17.42
CA ASN A 42 4.71 -5.69 16.45
C ASN A 42 4.91 -4.83 15.21
N ILE A 43 6.05 -4.15 15.04
CA ILE A 43 6.32 -3.35 13.84
C ILE A 43 7.23 -4.16 12.91
N HIS A 44 6.73 -4.49 11.75
CA HIS A 44 7.44 -5.16 10.66
C HIS A 44 7.63 -4.15 9.52
N PHE A 45 8.81 -3.54 9.43
CA PHE A 45 9.13 -2.56 8.39
C PHE A 45 10.06 -3.16 7.34
N PHE A 46 9.68 -3.08 6.08
CA PHE A 46 10.42 -3.65 4.96
C PHE A 46 10.77 -2.56 3.94
N LYS A 47 12.03 -2.18 3.90
CA LYS A 47 12.56 -1.28 2.88
C LYS A 47 12.90 -2.02 1.59
N ASN A 48 13.38 -3.25 1.70
CA ASN A 48 13.77 -4.08 0.57
C ASN A 48 12.65 -5.07 0.19
N SER A 49 12.73 -5.56 -1.03
CA SER A 49 11.83 -6.56 -1.57
C SER A 49 12.04 -7.94 -0.92
N GLY A 50 11.02 -8.78 -0.94
CA GLY A 50 11.08 -10.13 -0.39
C GLY A 50 9.74 -10.62 0.16
N GLU A 51 9.77 -11.76 0.80
CA GLU A 51 8.61 -12.41 1.41
C GLU A 51 8.61 -12.25 2.93
N PHE A 52 7.43 -12.01 3.48
CA PHE A 52 7.17 -12.06 4.91
C PHE A 52 6.04 -13.06 5.20
N HIS A 53 6.39 -14.22 5.73
CA HIS A 53 5.45 -15.26 6.11
C HIS A 53 4.81 -14.90 7.45
N ALA A 54 3.63 -14.31 7.41
CA ALA A 54 2.91 -13.85 8.60
C ALA A 54 2.30 -15.02 9.38
N THR A 55 1.82 -16.04 8.66
CA THR A 55 1.32 -17.31 9.20
C THR A 55 1.71 -18.46 8.27
N ASP A 56 1.30 -19.69 8.64
CA ASP A 56 1.51 -20.86 7.78
C ASP A 56 0.77 -20.72 6.43
N ASP A 57 -0.36 -19.99 6.41
CA ASP A 57 -1.24 -19.87 5.24
C ASP A 57 -1.16 -18.49 4.57
N LEU A 58 -0.43 -17.51 5.14
CA LEU A 58 -0.40 -16.12 4.67
C LEU A 58 1.02 -15.61 4.47
N CYS A 59 1.28 -15.08 3.27
CA CYS A 59 2.54 -14.44 2.91
C CYS A 59 2.29 -13.03 2.34
N PHE A 60 3.00 -12.05 2.89
CA PHE A 60 3.11 -10.72 2.28
C PHE A 60 4.35 -10.67 1.41
N ASN A 61 4.17 -10.25 0.17
CA ASN A 61 5.21 -10.12 -0.83
C ASN A 61 5.49 -8.63 -1.04
N ILE A 62 6.65 -8.18 -0.62
CA ILE A 62 7.06 -6.78 -0.69
C ILE A 62 7.67 -6.51 -2.07
N LEU A 63 7.02 -5.66 -2.85
CA LEU A 63 7.49 -5.13 -4.12
C LEU A 63 7.99 -3.70 -3.89
N SER A 64 9.19 -3.59 -3.31
CA SER A 64 9.75 -2.30 -2.92
C SER A 64 10.22 -1.49 -4.13
N VAL A 65 9.83 -0.22 -4.21
CA VAL A 65 10.32 0.74 -5.20
C VAL A 65 11.80 1.13 -4.99
N PHE A 66 12.39 0.77 -3.85
CA PHE A 66 13.82 0.96 -3.57
C PHE A 66 14.67 -0.24 -3.98
N ASP A 67 14.04 -1.35 -4.43
CA ASP A 67 14.71 -2.63 -4.62
C ASP A 67 14.02 -3.48 -5.71
N GLU A 68 13.68 -2.84 -6.84
CA GLU A 68 12.90 -3.46 -7.93
C GLU A 68 13.62 -4.65 -8.57
N ASP A 69 14.95 -4.60 -8.68
CA ASP A 69 15.76 -5.67 -9.28
C ASP A 69 15.64 -7.00 -8.49
N ASN A 70 15.16 -6.96 -7.25
CA ASN A 70 14.98 -8.11 -6.38
C ASN A 70 13.51 -8.51 -6.16
N TRP A 71 12.59 -8.02 -6.99
CA TRP A 71 11.22 -8.51 -6.97
C TRP A 71 11.19 -9.99 -7.36
N ILE A 72 10.46 -10.78 -6.59
CA ILE A 72 10.28 -12.20 -6.83
C ILE A 72 8.81 -12.58 -6.90
N ASP A 73 8.53 -13.61 -7.66
CA ASP A 73 7.22 -14.28 -7.61
C ASP A 73 7.06 -15.02 -6.27
N PRO A 74 5.82 -15.29 -5.82
CA PRO A 74 5.57 -16.08 -4.63
C PRO A 74 6.28 -17.44 -4.68
N THR A 75 7.03 -17.76 -3.62
CA THR A 75 7.74 -19.05 -3.53
C THR A 75 6.81 -20.20 -3.17
N ASP A 76 5.72 -19.94 -2.45
CA ASP A 76 4.68 -20.92 -2.12
C ASP A 76 3.30 -20.44 -2.58
N THR A 77 2.85 -20.96 -3.71
CA THR A 77 1.54 -20.65 -4.29
C THR A 77 0.37 -21.31 -3.57
N ASN A 78 0.58 -22.17 -2.57
CA ASN A 78 -0.52 -22.70 -1.76
C ASN A 78 -0.98 -21.70 -0.70
N LYS A 79 -0.10 -20.78 -0.29
CA LYS A 79 -0.44 -19.71 0.65
C LYS A 79 -1.27 -18.61 -0.03
N ILE A 80 -1.97 -17.84 0.77
CA ILE A 80 -2.54 -16.57 0.33
C ILE A 80 -1.37 -15.59 0.19
N ASN A 81 -1.12 -15.12 -1.04
CA ASN A 81 -0.03 -14.23 -1.38
C ASN A 81 -0.54 -12.82 -1.61
N ILE A 82 -0.19 -11.91 -0.75
CA ILE A 82 -0.59 -10.49 -0.81
C ILE A 82 0.61 -9.65 -1.22
N ALA A 83 0.55 -9.02 -2.39
CA ALA A 83 1.56 -8.06 -2.82
C ALA A 83 1.36 -6.71 -2.12
N LEU A 84 2.44 -6.15 -1.58
CA LEU A 84 2.49 -4.77 -1.07
C LEU A 84 3.36 -3.94 -2.02
N TYR A 85 2.79 -2.87 -2.56
CA TYR A 85 3.47 -2.01 -3.52
C TYR A 85 3.10 -0.54 -3.28
N HIS A 86 4.08 0.36 -3.43
CA HIS A 86 3.86 1.80 -3.38
C HIS A 86 4.38 2.45 -4.67
N GLY A 87 3.47 2.81 -5.56
CA GLY A 87 3.78 3.43 -6.84
C GLY A 87 2.58 3.44 -7.77
N SER A 88 2.73 4.06 -8.92
CA SER A 88 1.65 4.21 -9.89
C SER A 88 1.52 3.01 -10.83
N ILE A 89 0.28 2.58 -11.05
CA ILE A 89 -0.07 1.55 -12.04
C ILE A 89 -0.79 2.22 -13.20
N SER A 90 -0.42 1.83 -14.43
CA SER A 90 -1.06 2.34 -15.64
C SER A 90 -2.59 2.24 -15.59
N ASN A 91 -3.25 3.26 -16.10
CA ASN A 91 -4.70 3.44 -16.11
C ASN A 91 -5.36 3.71 -14.76
N CYS A 92 -4.61 3.93 -13.68
CA CYS A 92 -5.17 4.43 -12.43
C CYS A 92 -5.69 5.88 -12.58
N LYS A 93 -6.61 6.28 -11.71
CA LYS A 93 -7.26 7.60 -11.74
C LYS A 93 -6.85 8.43 -10.54
N THR A 94 -6.65 9.72 -10.78
CA THR A 94 -6.49 10.71 -9.70
C THR A 94 -7.86 11.24 -9.25
N ASP A 95 -7.90 11.99 -8.14
CA ASP A 95 -9.14 12.59 -7.61
C ASP A 95 -9.80 13.55 -8.60
N ILE A 96 -9.02 14.29 -9.38
CA ILE A 96 -9.52 15.20 -10.41
C ILE A 96 -10.02 14.50 -11.68
N GLY A 97 -10.04 13.16 -11.69
CA GLY A 97 -10.51 12.34 -12.82
C GLY A 97 -9.50 12.14 -13.94
N TRP A 98 -8.28 12.64 -13.79
CA TRP A 98 -7.22 12.34 -14.76
C TRP A 98 -6.84 10.86 -14.69
N VAL A 99 -6.74 10.23 -15.87
CA VAL A 99 -6.29 8.84 -16.03
C VAL A 99 -4.80 8.86 -16.34
N MET A 100 -4.03 8.18 -15.54
CA MET A 100 -2.60 8.00 -15.75
C MET A 100 -2.38 6.85 -16.75
N GLU A 101 -2.38 7.17 -18.05
CA GLU A 101 -2.25 6.16 -19.11
C GLU A 101 -0.96 5.35 -18.99
N HIS A 102 0.12 5.98 -18.52
CA HIS A 102 1.43 5.36 -18.29
C HIS A 102 1.84 5.57 -16.84
N GLY A 103 1.67 4.54 -16.02
CA GLY A 103 2.21 4.46 -14.67
C GLY A 103 3.64 3.90 -14.67
N GLU A 104 4.24 3.80 -13.50
CA GLU A 104 5.56 3.17 -13.33
C GLU A 104 5.53 1.71 -13.76
N HIS A 105 4.41 1.02 -13.50
CA HIS A 105 4.20 -0.38 -13.88
C HIS A 105 2.80 -0.63 -14.43
N GLU A 106 2.66 -1.78 -15.08
CA GLU A 106 1.39 -2.30 -15.55
C GLU A 106 0.73 -3.20 -14.47
N LEU A 107 -0.60 -3.30 -14.50
CA LEU A 107 -1.35 -4.19 -13.60
C LEU A 107 -0.85 -5.65 -13.64
N ALA A 108 -0.22 -6.03 -14.74
CA ALA A 108 0.30 -7.38 -14.98
C ALA A 108 1.33 -7.84 -13.94
N ILE A 109 2.01 -6.94 -13.22
CA ILE A 109 2.96 -7.31 -12.16
C ILE A 109 2.31 -8.08 -11.02
N PHE A 110 0.98 -7.92 -10.83
CA PHE A 110 0.25 -8.60 -9.76
C PHE A 110 -0.33 -9.97 -10.13
N ARG A 111 -0.17 -10.43 -11.39
CA ARG A 111 -0.83 -11.65 -11.88
C ARG A 111 -0.52 -12.93 -11.11
N LYS A 112 0.59 -12.96 -10.38
CA LYS A 112 1.02 -14.13 -9.60
C LYS A 112 0.68 -14.06 -8.13
N PHE A 113 0.10 -12.94 -7.71
CA PHE A 113 -0.36 -12.72 -6.34
C PHE A 113 -1.87 -12.86 -6.28
N ASP A 114 -2.39 -13.27 -5.13
CA ASP A 114 -3.83 -13.41 -4.92
C ASP A 114 -4.48 -12.05 -4.68
N PHE A 115 -3.74 -11.11 -4.04
CA PHE A 115 -4.17 -9.74 -3.77
C PHE A 115 -3.03 -8.75 -3.94
N GLY A 116 -3.38 -7.49 -4.25
CA GLY A 116 -2.46 -6.36 -4.30
C GLY A 116 -2.98 -5.19 -3.44
N LEU A 117 -2.25 -4.83 -2.39
CA LEU A 117 -2.54 -3.69 -1.54
C LEU A 117 -1.54 -2.58 -1.88
N LEU A 118 -2.05 -1.47 -2.41
CA LEU A 118 -1.25 -0.44 -3.06
C LEU A 118 -1.27 0.88 -2.30
N GLY A 119 -0.17 1.63 -2.39
CA GLY A 119 -0.06 3.02 -1.95
C GLY A 119 0.36 3.95 -3.10
N ASP A 120 0.50 5.24 -2.85
CA ASP A 120 0.85 6.34 -3.75
C ASP A 120 -0.36 7.10 -4.32
N ILE A 121 -1.33 6.43 -4.86
CA ILE A 121 -2.50 7.09 -5.48
C ILE A 121 -3.54 7.41 -4.39
N HIS A 122 -3.88 8.69 -4.26
CA HIS A 122 -4.74 9.21 -3.19
C HIS A 122 -6.22 8.92 -3.39
N LYS A 123 -6.63 8.47 -4.58
CA LYS A 123 -8.00 8.06 -4.88
C LYS A 123 -8.21 6.58 -4.60
N ALA A 124 -9.17 6.26 -3.74
CA ALA A 124 -9.59 4.88 -3.51
C ALA A 124 -10.19 4.27 -4.78
N GLN A 125 -9.63 3.16 -5.25
CA GLN A 125 -10.09 2.49 -6.47
C GLN A 125 -9.64 1.05 -6.55
N SER A 126 -10.41 0.22 -7.29
CA SER A 126 -9.97 -1.08 -7.78
C SER A 126 -9.33 -0.92 -9.14
N LEU A 127 -8.27 -1.68 -9.40
CA LEU A 127 -7.59 -1.71 -10.70
C LEU A 127 -8.00 -2.90 -11.55
N ASP A 128 -8.56 -3.93 -10.94
CA ASP A 128 -9.07 -5.12 -11.60
C ASP A 128 -10.60 -5.26 -11.41
N PHE A 129 -11.20 -6.13 -12.21
CA PHE A 129 -12.63 -6.38 -12.16
C PHE A 129 -13.07 -7.13 -10.90
N GLU A 130 -12.20 -8.01 -10.37
CA GLU A 130 -12.51 -8.83 -9.20
C GLU A 130 -12.33 -8.06 -7.88
N GLY A 131 -11.67 -6.92 -7.93
CA GLY A 131 -11.43 -6.09 -6.75
C GLY A 131 -10.29 -6.57 -5.86
N ARG A 132 -9.38 -7.36 -6.40
CA ARG A 132 -8.24 -7.96 -5.69
C ARG A 132 -7.04 -7.02 -5.60
N VAL A 133 -6.89 -6.09 -6.55
CA VAL A 133 -5.79 -5.12 -6.59
C VAL A 133 -6.35 -3.72 -6.40
N ARG A 134 -5.98 -3.06 -5.29
CA ARG A 134 -6.60 -1.80 -4.88
C ARG A 134 -5.65 -0.78 -4.30
N TYR A 135 -5.95 0.48 -4.61
CA TYR A 135 -5.55 1.63 -3.81
C TYR A 135 -6.62 1.92 -2.77
N PRO A 136 -6.29 2.02 -1.49
CA PRO A 136 -7.23 2.47 -0.46
C PRO A 136 -7.44 4.00 -0.49
N GLY A 137 -6.59 4.71 -1.21
CA GLY A 137 -6.51 6.16 -1.20
C GLY A 137 -5.71 6.70 -0.01
N SER A 138 -5.73 8.01 0.17
CA SER A 138 -5.14 8.68 1.33
C SER A 138 -6.11 8.74 2.51
N THR A 139 -5.59 8.83 3.72
CA THR A 139 -6.41 8.93 4.94
C THR A 139 -6.98 10.33 5.17
N VAL A 140 -6.38 11.33 4.55
CA VAL A 140 -6.83 12.73 4.60
C VAL A 140 -6.66 13.38 3.23
N GLN A 141 -7.46 14.40 2.96
CA GLN A 141 -7.32 15.28 1.82
C GLN A 141 -5.97 16.01 1.90
N GLN A 142 -5.19 15.99 0.83
CA GLN A 142 -3.83 16.58 0.81
C GLN A 142 -3.76 17.91 0.07
N ASN A 143 -4.76 18.22 -0.76
CA ASN A 143 -4.85 19.49 -1.47
C ASN A 143 -6.31 19.83 -1.86
N HIS A 144 -6.53 21.05 -2.38
CA HIS A 144 -7.86 21.52 -2.80
C HIS A 144 -8.47 20.76 -3.99
N GLY A 145 -7.67 20.07 -4.79
CA GLY A 145 -8.16 19.30 -5.94
C GLY A 145 -8.67 17.90 -5.56
N GLU A 146 -8.49 17.48 -4.32
CA GLU A 146 -8.94 16.18 -3.85
C GLU A 146 -10.33 16.25 -3.23
N THR A 147 -11.08 15.16 -3.39
CA THR A 147 -12.34 14.93 -2.68
C THR A 147 -12.11 14.66 -1.20
N ASN A 148 -13.12 14.81 -0.36
CA ASN A 148 -13.01 14.61 1.09
C ASN A 148 -13.49 13.23 1.56
N ASP A 149 -13.73 12.30 0.64
CA ASP A 149 -14.08 10.90 0.88
C ASP A 149 -12.85 10.02 1.17
N LYS A 150 -11.97 10.52 2.03
CA LYS A 150 -10.70 9.88 2.38
C LYS A 150 -10.88 8.89 3.51
N GLY A 151 -10.01 7.88 3.55
CA GLY A 151 -10.15 6.83 4.55
C GLY A 151 -9.14 5.72 4.42
N PHE A 152 -9.57 4.50 4.74
CA PHE A 152 -8.76 3.30 4.65
C PHE A 152 -9.60 2.09 4.23
N GLY A 153 -8.93 1.08 3.72
CA GLY A 153 -9.55 -0.18 3.34
C GLY A 153 -9.54 -1.20 4.48
N ILE A 154 -10.63 -1.93 4.63
CA ILE A 154 -10.67 -3.15 5.45
C ILE A 154 -10.87 -4.32 4.52
N TRP A 155 -9.98 -5.29 4.63
CA TRP A 155 -10.05 -6.57 3.96
C TRP A 155 -10.39 -7.66 4.97
N GLU A 156 -11.33 -8.51 4.63
CA GLU A 156 -11.62 -9.76 5.34
C GLU A 156 -11.35 -10.89 4.33
N ILE A 157 -10.24 -11.59 4.50
CA ILE A 157 -9.78 -12.63 3.57
C ILE A 157 -9.83 -13.96 4.31
N GLN A 158 -10.76 -14.85 3.92
CA GLN A 158 -10.88 -16.19 4.48
C GLN A 158 -10.01 -17.18 3.69
N ASP A 159 -10.02 -17.05 2.37
CA ASP A 159 -9.18 -17.79 1.43
C ASP A 159 -9.03 -16.98 0.11
N LYS A 160 -8.42 -17.58 -0.91
CA LYS A 160 -8.17 -16.90 -2.20
C LYS A 160 -9.43 -16.50 -2.94
N ASP A 161 -10.54 -17.19 -2.73
CA ASP A 161 -11.80 -16.99 -3.46
C ASP A 161 -12.87 -16.32 -2.59
N ASN A 162 -12.74 -16.42 -1.26
CA ASN A 162 -13.68 -15.86 -0.31
C ASN A 162 -13.06 -14.68 0.43
N PHE A 163 -13.39 -13.49 -0.03
CA PHE A 163 -12.92 -12.24 0.56
C PHE A 163 -13.95 -11.13 0.44
N THR A 164 -13.86 -10.14 1.30
CA THR A 164 -14.59 -8.89 1.18
C THR A 164 -13.67 -7.69 1.34
N TYR A 165 -14.06 -6.58 0.74
CA TYR A 165 -13.41 -5.30 0.90
C TYR A 165 -14.45 -4.23 1.20
N ARG A 166 -14.16 -3.36 2.16
CA ARG A 166 -14.93 -2.14 2.37
C ARG A 166 -14.00 -0.95 2.61
N HIS A 167 -14.35 0.17 2.04
CA HIS A 167 -13.71 1.44 2.35
C HIS A 167 -14.39 2.06 3.58
N VAL A 168 -13.59 2.57 4.51
CA VAL A 168 -14.06 3.27 5.70
C VAL A 168 -13.60 4.72 5.62
N GLU A 169 -14.55 5.62 5.42
CA GLU A 169 -14.25 7.05 5.39
C GLU A 169 -13.88 7.56 6.79
N LEU A 170 -12.90 8.44 6.82
CA LEU A 170 -12.46 9.14 8.02
C LEU A 170 -12.98 10.59 7.98
N LEU A 171 -13.61 11.00 9.06
CA LEU A 171 -14.03 12.39 9.21
C LEU A 171 -12.78 13.29 9.24
N ASN A 172 -12.66 14.17 8.25
CA ASN A 172 -11.62 15.20 8.24
C ASN A 172 -12.14 16.45 8.99
N PRO A 173 -11.63 16.77 10.19
CA PRO A 173 -12.10 17.91 10.96
C PRO A 173 -11.64 19.26 10.37
N LYS A 174 -10.73 19.25 9.40
CA LYS A 174 -10.14 20.43 8.76
C LYS A 174 -10.00 20.21 7.25
N PRO A 175 -11.13 20.05 6.52
CA PRO A 175 -11.07 19.84 5.08
C PRO A 175 -10.56 21.10 4.36
N PHE A 176 -9.93 20.88 3.20
CA PHE A 176 -9.73 21.97 2.24
C PHE A 176 -11.08 22.37 1.65
N VAL A 177 -11.42 23.63 1.76
CA VAL A 177 -12.66 24.21 1.19
C VAL A 177 -12.33 25.32 0.24
N THR A 178 -13.02 25.37 -0.90
CA THR A 178 -13.00 26.52 -1.82
C THR A 178 -14.19 27.41 -1.48
N ILE A 179 -13.94 28.69 -1.26
CA ILE A 179 -14.97 29.69 -1.05
C ILE A 179 -15.16 30.41 -2.40
N GLU A 180 -16.36 30.33 -2.98
CA GLU A 180 -16.75 31.04 -4.18
C GLU A 180 -17.22 32.45 -3.84
#